data_c9f97fc127e075d43f7eaea1b4f2e5b4
#
_entry.id   c9f97fc127e075d43f7eaea1b4f2e5b4
#
_cell.length_a   1.000
_cell.length_b   1.000
_cell.length_c   1.000
_cell.angle_alpha   90.00
_cell.angle_beta   90.00
_cell.angle_gamma   90.00
#
_symmetry.space_group_name_H-M   'P 1'
#
loop_
_entity.id
_entity.type
_entity.pdbx_description
1 polymer ?
#
loop_
_entity_poly.entity_id
_entity_poly.type
_entity_poly.pdbx_seq_one_letter_code
_entity_poly.pdbx_strand_id
1 'polypeptide(L)'
;MKPAALVAAIAIAAACSQRAAPPPSIGATAPAADGAARVVGKVPASGLAVIALEPKTAREFPPQGETPVMDQVGLTFGPELLLVRTGEPVEFRNNDDTLHNVNVKDEQTREQAFNVAIPTGGAYEHTFRRDGFYRVGCDIHPAMAASIFAAATPFTAIAAPDGSFAFDGVPPGPWTLTVYTGGKRLQKDVQVTGGTTAVEVD
;
A
#
# COMPACT_ATOMS: atom_id res chain seq x y z
N MET A 1 -71.96 12.90 -22.93
CA MET A 1 -70.98 12.54 -21.92
C MET A 1 -69.76 11.96 -22.63
N LYS A 2 -68.66 12.71 -22.67
CA LYS A 2 -67.44 12.30 -23.35
C LYS A 2 -66.43 11.81 -22.24
N PRO A 3 -65.72 10.71 -22.38
CA PRO A 3 -64.69 10.32 -21.43
C PRO A 3 -63.41 11.12 -21.70
N ALA A 4 -62.79 11.61 -20.65
CA ALA A 4 -61.50 12.26 -20.66
C ALA A 4 -60.38 11.19 -20.69
N ALA A 5 -59.47 11.32 -21.65
CA ALA A 5 -58.30 10.50 -21.73
C ALA A 5 -57.18 11.05 -20.81
N LEU A 6 -56.74 10.21 -19.89
CA LEU A 6 -55.64 10.49 -18.98
C LEU A 6 -54.32 10.15 -19.70
N VAL A 7 -53.51 11.16 -20.01
CA VAL A 7 -52.16 10.98 -20.57
C VAL A 7 -51.18 10.81 -19.39
N ALA A 8 -50.65 9.61 -19.23
CA ALA A 8 -49.57 9.35 -18.28
C ALA A 8 -48.23 9.76 -18.88
N ALA A 9 -47.59 10.77 -18.31
CA ALA A 9 -46.22 11.15 -18.65
C ALA A 9 -45.20 10.21 -17.96
N ILE A 10 -44.48 9.44 -18.78
CA ILE A 10 -43.36 8.61 -18.29
C ILE A 10 -42.14 9.50 -18.19
N ALA A 11 -41.71 9.78 -16.95
CA ALA A 11 -40.44 10.44 -16.69
C ALA A 11 -39.31 9.43 -16.79
N ILE A 12 -38.46 9.56 -17.83
CA ILE A 12 -37.23 8.80 -17.97
C ILE A 12 -36.19 9.43 -17.04
N ALA A 13 -35.90 8.77 -15.92
CA ALA A 13 -34.80 9.13 -15.05
C ALA A 13 -33.47 8.71 -15.72
N ALA A 14 -32.70 9.68 -16.18
CA ALA A 14 -31.33 9.48 -16.63
C ALA A 14 -30.46 9.11 -15.41
N ALA A 15 -30.07 7.86 -15.29
CA ALA A 15 -29.10 7.41 -14.33
C ALA A 15 -27.72 7.95 -14.74
N CYS A 16 -27.26 9.01 -14.07
CA CYS A 16 -25.86 9.43 -14.11
C CYS A 16 -25.00 8.32 -13.48
N SER A 17 -24.31 7.53 -14.31
CA SER A 17 -23.22 6.65 -13.87
C SER A 17 -22.11 7.53 -13.29
N GLN A 18 -22.07 7.68 -11.99
CA GLN A 18 -20.91 8.23 -11.30
C GLN A 18 -19.78 7.20 -11.40
N ARG A 19 -18.84 7.47 -12.27
CA ARG A 19 -17.57 6.76 -12.36
C ARG A 19 -16.85 6.98 -11.04
N ALA A 20 -16.71 5.92 -10.23
CA ALA A 20 -15.95 5.97 -9.00
C ALA A 20 -14.54 6.47 -9.29
N ALA A 21 -14.11 7.49 -8.57
CA ALA A 21 -12.74 7.96 -8.62
C ALA A 21 -11.81 6.81 -8.16
N PRO A 22 -10.63 6.62 -8.80
CA PRO A 22 -9.67 5.64 -8.33
C PRO A 22 -9.27 5.98 -6.88
N PRO A 23 -9.03 4.96 -6.02
CA PRO A 23 -8.56 5.20 -4.66
C PRO A 23 -7.27 6.00 -4.71
N PRO A 24 -7.03 6.93 -3.76
CA PRO A 24 -5.79 7.67 -3.70
C PRO A 24 -4.64 6.68 -3.54
N SER A 25 -3.69 6.71 -4.47
CA SER A 25 -2.41 6.04 -4.29
C SER A 25 -1.72 6.71 -3.10
N ILE A 26 -1.65 6.00 -1.97
CA ILE A 26 -0.89 6.43 -0.80
C ILE A 26 0.59 6.17 -1.13
N GLY A 27 1.14 7.02 -1.97
CA GLY A 27 2.56 7.16 -2.18
C GLY A 27 2.97 8.44 -1.49
N ALA A 28 3.80 8.36 -0.47
CA ALA A 28 4.39 9.54 0.15
C ALA A 28 5.12 10.34 -0.94
N THR A 29 4.60 11.51 -1.28
CA THR A 29 5.24 12.43 -2.22
C THR A 29 6.45 13.03 -1.50
N ALA A 30 7.63 12.48 -1.76
CA ALA A 30 8.87 13.11 -1.33
C ALA A 30 8.98 14.49 -2.03
N PRO A 31 9.48 15.54 -1.35
CA PRO A 31 9.69 16.84 -1.99
C PRO A 31 10.62 16.67 -3.20
N ALA A 32 10.23 17.24 -4.34
CA ALA A 32 10.97 17.16 -5.59
C ALA A 32 12.35 17.81 -5.41
N ALA A 33 13.42 17.01 -5.42
CA ALA A 33 14.76 17.51 -5.56
C ALA A 33 14.98 17.98 -7.01
N ASP A 34 15.79 19.01 -7.22
CA ASP A 34 16.17 19.48 -8.55
C ASP A 34 16.68 18.29 -9.40
N GLY A 35 16.03 18.05 -10.55
CA GLY A 35 16.34 16.92 -11.42
C GLY A 35 15.60 15.61 -11.08
N ALA A 36 14.67 15.63 -10.16
CA ALA A 36 13.85 14.46 -9.81
C ALA A 36 13.08 13.93 -11.03
N ALA A 37 13.13 12.62 -11.21
CA ALA A 37 12.50 11.91 -12.31
C ALA A 37 11.18 11.26 -11.89
N ARG A 38 10.38 10.90 -12.89
CA ARG A 38 9.24 10.00 -12.74
C ARG A 38 9.64 8.61 -13.27
N VAL A 39 9.45 7.59 -12.47
CA VAL A 39 9.59 6.19 -12.90
C VAL A 39 8.21 5.59 -13.05
N VAL A 40 7.89 5.10 -14.25
CA VAL A 40 6.62 4.45 -14.53
C VAL A 40 6.86 3.06 -15.07
N GLY A 41 5.95 2.14 -14.79
CA GLY A 41 6.12 0.80 -15.31
C GLY A 41 4.87 -0.03 -15.29
N LYS A 42 5.03 -1.24 -15.80
CA LYS A 42 4.00 -2.26 -15.81
C LYS A 42 4.59 -3.60 -15.40
N VAL A 43 3.89 -4.30 -14.54
CA VAL A 43 4.19 -5.67 -14.12
C VAL A 43 3.08 -6.58 -14.63
N PRO A 44 3.30 -7.90 -14.76
CA PRO A 44 2.24 -8.83 -15.13
C PRO A 44 1.04 -8.71 -14.20
N ALA A 45 -0.15 -8.52 -14.77
CA ALA A 45 -1.41 -8.39 -14.03
C ALA A 45 -1.87 -9.76 -13.51
N SER A 46 -1.17 -10.31 -12.53
CA SER A 46 -1.42 -11.66 -11.96
C SER A 46 -1.83 -11.63 -10.48
N GLY A 47 -2.61 -10.63 -10.07
CA GLY A 47 -3.03 -10.45 -8.68
C GLY A 47 -2.24 -9.35 -7.95
N LEU A 48 -2.13 -9.47 -6.63
CA LEU A 48 -1.41 -8.50 -5.82
C LEU A 48 0.08 -8.48 -6.18
N ALA A 49 0.59 -7.31 -6.54
CA ALA A 49 2.01 -7.08 -6.74
C ALA A 49 2.48 -5.89 -5.91
N VAL A 50 3.53 -6.08 -5.13
CA VAL A 50 4.23 -5.02 -4.38
C VAL A 50 5.49 -4.67 -5.13
N ILE A 51 5.72 -3.38 -5.35
CA ILE A 51 6.88 -2.86 -6.04
C ILE A 51 7.70 -2.02 -5.07
N ALA A 52 9.01 -2.23 -5.06
CA ALA A 52 9.98 -1.39 -4.37
C ALA A 52 11.08 -0.95 -5.34
N LEU A 53 11.42 0.34 -5.34
CA LEU A 53 12.54 0.88 -6.08
C LEU A 53 13.63 1.25 -5.07
N GLU A 54 14.72 0.46 -5.07
CA GLU A 54 15.78 0.50 -4.07
C GLU A 54 17.05 1.12 -4.69
N PRO A 55 17.70 2.10 -4.03
CA PRO A 55 18.92 2.69 -4.58
C PRO A 55 20.08 1.71 -4.48
N LYS A 56 20.90 1.57 -5.55
CA LYS A 56 22.09 0.73 -5.51
C LYS A 56 23.26 1.30 -4.68
N THR A 57 23.17 2.58 -4.36
CA THR A 57 24.13 3.27 -3.49
C THR A 57 23.39 3.79 -2.27
N ALA A 58 23.99 3.68 -1.10
CA ALA A 58 23.40 4.18 0.14
C ALA A 58 22.92 5.62 -0.04
N ARG A 59 21.68 5.88 0.37
CA ARG A 59 21.03 7.18 0.24
C ARG A 59 20.10 7.40 1.43
N GLU A 60 20.13 8.60 1.94
CA GLU A 60 19.17 9.05 2.95
C GLU A 60 17.94 9.63 2.27
N PHE A 61 16.79 9.41 2.88
CA PHE A 61 15.52 9.96 2.43
C PHE A 61 14.91 10.80 3.56
N PRO A 62 14.11 11.82 3.22
CA PRO A 62 13.33 12.52 4.23
C PRO A 62 12.46 11.52 5.04
N PRO A 63 12.19 11.79 6.32
CA PRO A 63 11.27 10.98 7.10
C PRO A 63 9.89 10.95 6.45
N GLN A 64 9.10 9.90 6.73
CA GLN A 64 7.72 9.81 6.26
C GLN A 64 6.90 11.00 6.81
N GLY A 65 6.00 11.54 5.99
CA GLY A 65 5.20 12.70 6.37
C GLY A 65 4.12 12.38 7.40
N GLU A 66 3.58 11.15 7.34
CA GLU A 66 2.54 10.66 8.24
C GLU A 66 2.90 9.27 8.75
N THR A 67 2.57 8.97 10.00
CA THR A 67 2.74 7.63 10.57
C THR A 67 1.69 6.70 9.94
N PRO A 68 2.10 5.62 9.25
CA PRO A 68 1.16 4.63 8.75
C PRO A 68 0.39 3.97 9.89
N VAL A 69 -0.88 3.69 9.64
CA VAL A 69 -1.78 3.10 10.65
C VAL A 69 -2.35 1.78 10.14
N MET A 70 -2.29 0.74 10.95
CA MET A 70 -3.08 -0.47 10.80
C MET A 70 -4.14 -0.50 11.89
N ASP A 71 -5.40 -0.44 11.49
CA ASP A 71 -6.53 -0.37 12.42
C ASP A 71 -7.27 -1.71 12.53
N GLN A 72 -7.88 -1.95 13.66
CA GLN A 72 -8.71 -3.12 13.95
C GLN A 72 -10.15 -2.64 14.10
N VAL A 73 -10.98 -2.96 13.11
CA VAL A 73 -12.39 -2.57 13.04
C VAL A 73 -13.22 -3.72 12.45
N GLY A 74 -14.32 -4.07 13.08
CA GLY A 74 -15.24 -5.10 12.59
C GLY A 74 -14.58 -6.47 12.44
N LEU A 75 -13.73 -6.86 13.39
CA LEU A 75 -12.97 -8.12 13.37
C LEU A 75 -12.04 -8.29 12.15
N THR A 76 -11.52 -7.19 11.65
CA THR A 76 -10.54 -7.17 10.55
C THR A 76 -9.38 -6.24 10.84
N PHE A 77 -8.22 -6.45 10.19
CA PHE A 77 -7.16 -5.46 10.09
C PHE A 77 -7.36 -4.63 8.83
N GLY A 78 -7.25 -3.33 8.92
CA GLY A 78 -7.30 -2.40 7.79
C GLY A 78 -6.09 -1.47 7.75
N PRO A 79 -5.39 -1.38 6.62
CA PRO A 79 -5.59 -2.12 5.36
C PRO A 79 -5.09 -3.58 5.44
N GLU A 80 -5.53 -4.43 4.50
CA GLU A 80 -5.06 -5.82 4.40
C GLU A 80 -3.56 -5.93 4.06
N LEU A 81 -3.01 -4.91 3.40
CA LEU A 81 -1.58 -4.75 3.16
C LEU A 81 -1.18 -3.29 3.43
N LEU A 82 -0.28 -3.10 4.38
CA LEU A 82 0.27 -1.80 4.74
C LEU A 82 1.72 -1.69 4.25
N LEU A 83 2.04 -0.63 3.51
CA LEU A 83 3.41 -0.29 3.12
C LEU A 83 4.00 0.67 4.17
N VAL A 84 5.18 0.35 4.69
CA VAL A 84 5.81 1.12 5.76
C VAL A 84 7.31 1.35 5.49
N ARG A 85 7.86 2.40 6.12
CA ARG A 85 9.30 2.67 6.08
C ARG A 85 10.02 1.89 7.16
N THR A 86 11.05 1.15 6.77
CA THR A 86 11.99 0.55 7.73
C THR A 86 12.70 1.64 8.52
N GLY A 87 12.76 1.49 9.83
CA GLY A 87 13.39 2.46 10.74
C GLY A 87 12.47 3.59 11.21
N GLU A 88 11.22 3.64 10.72
CA GLU A 88 10.25 4.66 11.10
C GLU A 88 9.03 4.06 11.82
N PRO A 89 8.31 4.86 12.62
CA PRO A 89 7.19 4.35 13.43
C PRO A 89 5.98 3.96 12.57
N VAL A 90 5.27 2.95 13.03
CA VAL A 90 3.98 2.46 12.52
C VAL A 90 3.05 2.31 13.69
N GLU A 91 1.83 2.80 13.57
CA GLU A 91 0.83 2.72 14.63
C GLU A 91 -0.18 1.60 14.36
N PHE A 92 -0.49 0.84 15.40
CA PHE A 92 -1.56 -0.16 15.43
C PHE A 92 -2.65 0.31 16.37
N ARG A 93 -3.89 0.42 15.89
CA ARG A 93 -5.04 0.89 16.67
C ARG A 93 -6.07 -0.21 16.84
N ASN A 94 -6.87 -0.10 17.88
CA ASN A 94 -8.07 -0.90 18.05
C ASN A 94 -9.28 0.02 18.20
N ASN A 95 -9.97 0.26 17.09
CA ASN A 95 -11.24 0.99 17.05
C ASN A 95 -12.46 0.07 17.01
N ASP A 96 -12.27 -1.21 17.32
CA ASP A 96 -13.34 -2.16 17.53
C ASP A 96 -13.88 -2.10 18.97
N ASP A 97 -15.03 -2.69 19.22
CA ASP A 97 -15.67 -2.73 20.54
C ASP A 97 -15.20 -3.91 21.42
N THR A 98 -14.23 -4.67 20.95
CA THR A 98 -13.69 -5.85 21.64
C THR A 98 -12.17 -5.82 21.72
N LEU A 99 -11.61 -6.61 22.65
CA LEU A 99 -10.16 -6.79 22.80
C LEU A 99 -9.58 -7.53 21.62
N HIS A 100 -8.50 -7.03 21.07
CA HIS A 100 -7.66 -7.71 20.10
C HIS A 100 -6.21 -7.78 20.56
N ASN A 101 -5.42 -8.65 19.93
CA ASN A 101 -3.97 -8.54 19.94
C ASN A 101 -3.44 -8.39 18.51
N VAL A 102 -2.25 -7.83 18.39
CA VAL A 102 -1.49 -7.77 17.15
C VAL A 102 -0.26 -8.64 17.31
N ASN A 103 -0.27 -9.78 16.64
CA ASN A 103 0.83 -10.73 16.57
C ASN A 103 1.52 -10.60 15.22
N VAL A 104 2.75 -10.07 15.20
CA VAL A 104 3.50 -9.83 13.96
C VAL A 104 4.71 -10.72 13.89
N LYS A 105 4.86 -11.41 12.75
CA LYS A 105 5.98 -12.30 12.44
C LYS A 105 6.63 -11.92 11.14
N ASP A 106 7.96 -11.87 11.14
CA ASP A 106 8.77 -11.74 9.93
C ASP A 106 8.60 -13.00 9.07
N GLU A 107 8.20 -12.84 7.80
CA GLU A 107 7.95 -13.99 6.92
C GLU A 107 9.23 -14.70 6.47
N GLN A 108 10.35 -13.98 6.41
CA GLN A 108 11.63 -14.52 5.97
C GLN A 108 12.32 -15.33 7.07
N THR A 109 12.39 -14.79 8.29
CA THR A 109 13.08 -15.43 9.42
C THR A 109 12.16 -16.27 10.27
N ARG A 110 10.85 -16.08 10.18
CA ARG A 110 9.82 -16.70 11.03
C ARG A 110 9.86 -16.25 12.48
N GLU A 111 10.71 -15.28 12.80
CA GLU A 111 10.79 -14.70 14.14
C GLU A 111 9.59 -13.79 14.41
N GLN A 112 9.17 -13.80 15.67
CA GLN A 112 8.15 -12.87 16.14
C GLN A 112 8.76 -11.49 16.32
N ALA A 113 8.22 -10.51 15.59
CA ALA A 113 8.60 -9.11 15.76
C ALA A 113 8.04 -8.57 17.08
N PHE A 114 6.75 -8.79 17.31
CA PHE A 114 6.07 -8.50 18.57
C PHE A 114 4.71 -9.24 18.65
N ASN A 115 4.15 -9.28 19.87
CA ASN A 115 2.77 -9.72 20.12
C ASN A 115 2.23 -8.90 21.29
N VAL A 116 1.25 -8.06 21.06
CA VAL A 116 0.71 -7.12 22.06
C VAL A 116 -0.81 -7.10 22.01
N ALA A 117 -1.43 -7.13 23.19
CA ALA A 117 -2.87 -6.92 23.32
C ALA A 117 -3.17 -5.42 23.29
N ILE A 118 -4.15 -5.03 22.46
CA ILE A 118 -4.59 -3.65 22.33
C ILE A 118 -6.09 -3.60 22.73
N PRO A 119 -6.41 -3.02 23.89
CA PRO A 119 -7.80 -2.84 24.30
C PRO A 119 -8.55 -1.87 23.39
N THR A 120 -9.87 -1.90 23.42
CA THR A 120 -10.74 -0.95 22.71
C THR A 120 -10.30 0.49 22.93
N GLY A 121 -10.13 1.25 21.85
CA GLY A 121 -9.65 2.63 21.86
C GLY A 121 -8.15 2.78 22.14
N GLY A 122 -7.41 1.67 22.30
CA GLY A 122 -5.98 1.67 22.53
C GLY A 122 -5.17 1.73 21.23
N ALA A 123 -3.88 2.04 21.38
CA ALA A 123 -2.90 2.03 20.29
C ALA A 123 -1.55 1.49 20.77
N TYR A 124 -0.75 1.02 19.81
CA TYR A 124 0.61 0.56 20.01
C TYR A 124 1.47 0.99 18.83
N GLU A 125 2.67 1.49 19.10
CA GLU A 125 3.63 1.91 18.08
C GLU A 125 4.78 0.91 17.97
N HIS A 126 5.20 0.61 16.76
CA HIS A 126 6.33 -0.26 16.47
C HIS A 126 7.19 0.29 15.35
N THR A 127 8.49 -0.03 15.38
CA THR A 127 9.44 0.30 14.31
C THR A 127 10.05 -0.98 13.73
N PHE A 128 9.78 -1.25 12.48
CA PHE A 128 10.37 -2.39 11.76
C PHE A 128 11.83 -2.08 11.42
N ARG A 129 12.74 -3.03 11.71
CA ARG A 129 14.19 -2.83 11.56
C ARG A 129 14.78 -3.52 10.33
N ARG A 130 13.98 -4.29 9.59
CA ARG A 130 14.40 -5.03 8.39
C ARG A 130 13.37 -4.87 7.29
N ASP A 131 13.85 -4.80 6.05
CA ASP A 131 13.01 -4.81 4.87
C ASP A 131 12.41 -6.21 4.67
N GLY A 132 11.20 -6.26 4.15
CA GLY A 132 10.51 -7.50 3.84
C GLY A 132 9.06 -7.54 4.25
N PHE A 133 8.47 -8.73 4.12
CA PHE A 133 7.10 -8.98 4.50
C PHE A 133 6.98 -9.46 5.94
N TYR A 134 5.94 -8.96 6.59
CA TYR A 134 5.54 -9.39 7.93
C TYR A 134 4.08 -9.81 7.90
N ARG A 135 3.79 -10.98 8.47
CA ARG A 135 2.42 -11.43 8.67
C ARG A 135 1.88 -10.81 9.95
N VAL A 136 0.67 -10.29 9.87
CA VAL A 136 -0.11 -9.77 10.99
C VAL A 136 -1.28 -10.70 11.26
N GLY A 137 -1.53 -11.04 12.51
CA GLY A 137 -2.66 -11.85 12.93
C GLY A 137 -3.14 -11.48 14.33
N CYS A 138 -4.35 -11.94 14.66
CA CYS A 138 -4.90 -11.86 16.01
C CYS A 138 -5.02 -13.27 16.57
N ASP A 139 -4.44 -13.54 17.75
CA ASP A 139 -4.53 -14.85 18.40
C ASP A 139 -5.92 -15.09 19.04
N ILE A 140 -6.65 -14.00 19.34
CA ILE A 140 -7.99 -14.03 19.92
C ILE A 140 -9.02 -14.34 18.83
N HIS A 141 -8.86 -13.73 17.64
CA HIS A 141 -9.76 -13.90 16.50
C HIS A 141 -8.96 -14.38 15.28
N PRO A 142 -8.78 -15.70 15.10
CA PRO A 142 -7.86 -16.27 14.12
C PRO A 142 -8.19 -15.95 12.64
N ALA A 143 -9.40 -15.47 12.35
CA ALA A 143 -9.78 -15.03 11.01
C ALA A 143 -9.19 -13.67 10.64
N MET A 144 -8.76 -12.87 11.63
CA MET A 144 -8.13 -11.57 11.39
C MET A 144 -6.69 -11.75 10.91
N ALA A 145 -6.42 -11.37 9.68
CA ALA A 145 -5.10 -11.45 9.07
C ALA A 145 -4.83 -10.25 8.16
N ALA A 146 -3.60 -9.80 8.14
CA ALA A 146 -3.09 -8.77 7.23
C ALA A 146 -1.61 -8.99 6.95
N SER A 147 -1.05 -8.15 6.12
CA SER A 147 0.39 -8.14 5.81
C SER A 147 0.95 -6.72 5.91
N ILE A 148 2.24 -6.63 6.23
CA ILE A 148 3.01 -5.39 6.16
C ILE A 148 4.19 -5.65 5.24
N PHE A 149 4.47 -4.70 4.36
CA PHE A 149 5.72 -4.66 3.62
C PHE A 149 6.54 -3.47 4.09
N ALA A 150 7.68 -3.73 4.70
CA ALA A 150 8.63 -2.72 5.14
C ALA A 150 9.77 -2.57 4.13
N ALA A 151 10.16 -1.34 3.82
CA ALA A 151 11.29 -1.03 2.96
C ALA A 151 11.98 0.25 3.38
N ALA A 152 13.31 0.30 3.27
CA ALA A 152 14.11 1.49 3.58
C ALA A 152 13.91 2.64 2.58
N THR A 153 13.31 2.37 1.41
CA THR A 153 13.01 3.36 0.37
C THR A 153 11.58 3.91 0.49
N PRO A 154 11.34 5.21 0.18
CA PRO A 154 9.98 5.74 0.09
C PRO A 154 9.25 5.31 -1.20
N PHE A 155 9.98 4.75 -2.16
CA PHE A 155 9.43 4.35 -3.46
C PHE A 155 8.93 2.92 -3.40
N THR A 156 7.79 2.74 -2.72
CA THR A 156 7.05 1.49 -2.66
C THR A 156 5.62 1.71 -3.14
N ALA A 157 5.05 0.73 -3.81
CA ALA A 157 3.68 0.79 -4.31
C ALA A 157 3.05 -0.59 -4.41
N ILE A 158 1.73 -0.62 -4.35
CA ILE A 158 0.93 -1.75 -4.82
C ILE A 158 0.56 -1.46 -6.26
N ALA A 159 0.82 -2.38 -7.18
CA ALA A 159 0.44 -2.21 -8.58
C ALA A 159 -1.08 -2.03 -8.71
N ALA A 160 -1.49 -1.18 -9.64
CA ALA A 160 -2.89 -1.06 -10.03
C ALA A 160 -3.40 -2.40 -10.63
N PRO A 161 -4.72 -2.62 -10.74
CA PRO A 161 -5.28 -3.86 -11.27
C PRO A 161 -4.82 -4.21 -12.70
N ASP A 162 -4.42 -3.21 -13.48
CA ASP A 162 -3.84 -3.39 -14.82
C ASP A 162 -2.32 -3.65 -14.82
N GLY A 163 -1.72 -3.75 -13.63
CA GLY A 163 -0.30 -3.93 -13.40
C GLY A 163 0.52 -2.64 -13.43
N SER A 164 -0.08 -1.48 -13.66
CA SER A 164 0.66 -0.22 -13.74
C SER A 164 1.11 0.29 -12.37
N PHE A 165 2.26 0.99 -12.35
CA PHE A 165 2.76 1.71 -11.18
C PHE A 165 3.51 2.97 -11.58
N ALA A 166 3.67 3.90 -10.65
CA ALA A 166 4.46 5.11 -10.85
C ALA A 166 5.10 5.57 -9.53
N PHE A 167 6.32 6.09 -9.65
CA PHE A 167 7.03 6.80 -8.59
C PHE A 167 7.41 8.18 -9.09
N ASP A 168 7.02 9.21 -8.36
CA ASP A 168 7.40 10.60 -8.62
C ASP A 168 8.53 11.01 -7.68
N GLY A 169 9.35 11.94 -8.11
CA GLY A 169 10.41 12.47 -7.26
C GLY A 169 11.63 11.57 -7.10
N VAL A 170 11.82 10.60 -7.99
CA VAL A 170 12.95 9.67 -7.93
C VAL A 170 14.24 10.38 -8.30
N PRO A 171 15.25 10.42 -7.40
CA PRO A 171 16.53 11.03 -7.73
C PRO A 171 17.26 10.28 -8.85
N PRO A 172 18.01 10.95 -9.73
CA PRO A 172 18.84 10.30 -10.74
C PRO A 172 19.87 9.36 -10.14
N GLY A 173 20.20 8.29 -10.85
CA GLY A 173 21.20 7.31 -10.46
C GLY A 173 20.79 5.87 -10.76
N PRO A 174 21.62 4.91 -10.31
CA PRO A 174 21.33 3.48 -10.44
C PRO A 174 20.40 2.98 -9.33
N TRP A 175 19.37 2.24 -9.73
CA TRP A 175 18.35 1.67 -8.85
C TRP A 175 18.13 0.19 -9.18
N THR A 176 17.55 -0.54 -8.24
CA THR A 176 16.99 -1.87 -8.46
C THR A 176 15.48 -1.80 -8.24
N LEU A 177 14.72 -2.13 -9.25
CA LEU A 177 13.29 -2.36 -9.13
C LEU A 177 13.08 -3.81 -8.69
N THR A 178 12.41 -3.99 -7.56
CA THR A 178 12.00 -5.31 -7.06
C THR A 178 10.49 -5.42 -7.10
N VAL A 179 9.99 -6.50 -7.68
CA VAL A 179 8.55 -6.80 -7.76
C VAL A 179 8.28 -8.12 -7.03
N TYR A 180 7.35 -8.09 -6.10
CA TYR A 180 6.85 -9.25 -5.37
C TYR A 180 5.45 -9.57 -5.86
N THR A 181 5.27 -10.68 -6.55
CA THR A 181 3.98 -11.10 -7.09
C THR A 181 3.89 -12.62 -7.21
N GLY A 182 2.73 -13.21 -6.88
CA GLY A 182 2.49 -14.66 -7.01
C GLY A 182 3.53 -15.53 -6.28
N GLY A 183 4.06 -15.07 -5.14
CA GLY A 183 5.11 -15.76 -4.39
C GLY A 183 6.51 -15.69 -5.01
N LYS A 184 6.68 -14.90 -6.09
CA LYS A 184 7.96 -14.68 -6.78
C LYS A 184 8.52 -13.30 -6.45
N ARG A 185 9.85 -13.20 -6.51
CA ARG A 185 10.58 -11.94 -6.46
C ARG A 185 11.31 -11.75 -7.79
N LEU A 186 10.92 -10.73 -8.54
CA LEU A 186 11.55 -10.33 -9.79
C LEU A 186 12.38 -9.08 -9.54
N GLN A 187 13.53 -8.96 -10.17
CA GLN A 187 14.41 -7.81 -10.03
C GLN A 187 14.89 -7.31 -11.38
N LYS A 188 14.96 -5.98 -11.51
CA LYS A 188 15.47 -5.32 -12.70
C LYS A 188 16.28 -4.11 -12.31
N ASP A 189 17.45 -3.98 -12.92
CA ASP A 189 18.27 -2.78 -12.79
C ASP A 189 17.67 -1.64 -13.60
N VAL A 190 17.58 -0.46 -12.99
CA VAL A 190 17.01 0.74 -13.59
C VAL A 190 18.00 1.89 -13.46
N GLN A 191 18.37 2.47 -14.58
CA GLN A 191 19.12 3.72 -14.58
C GLN A 191 18.12 4.87 -14.69
N VAL A 192 17.92 5.60 -13.60
CA VAL A 192 17.06 6.78 -13.56
C VAL A 192 17.88 7.98 -14.04
N THR A 193 17.38 8.64 -15.09
CA THR A 193 17.87 9.91 -15.60
C THR A 193 16.79 10.97 -15.41
N GLY A 194 17.05 12.23 -15.71
CA GLY A 194 16.00 13.26 -15.62
C GLY A 194 14.77 12.94 -16.51
N GLY A 195 13.60 13.46 -16.15
CA GLY A 195 12.36 13.26 -16.87
C GLY A 195 11.64 11.94 -16.51
N THR A 196 11.10 11.22 -17.50
CA THR A 196 10.38 9.98 -17.27
C THR A 196 11.19 8.76 -17.69
N THR A 197 11.37 7.81 -16.78
CA THR A 197 11.96 6.49 -17.02
C THR A 197 10.86 5.44 -17.06
N ALA A 198 10.70 4.75 -18.18
CA ALA A 198 9.74 3.65 -18.33
C ALA A 198 10.42 2.29 -18.05
N VAL A 199 9.75 1.42 -17.31
CA VAL A 199 10.24 0.09 -16.94
C VAL A 199 9.15 -0.96 -17.16
N GLU A 200 9.47 -1.99 -17.93
CA GLU A 200 8.62 -3.17 -18.06
C GLU A 200 9.29 -4.34 -17.33
N VAL A 201 8.50 -5.12 -16.60
CA VAL A 201 8.96 -6.33 -15.90
C VAL A 201 8.12 -7.50 -16.42
N ASP A 202 8.78 -8.44 -17.08
CA ASP A 202 8.19 -9.62 -17.69
C ASP A 202 8.27 -10.84 -16.74
#